data_26394f638afed8af53e0d049ff30bea7
#
_entry.id   26394f638afed8af53e0d049ff30bea7
#
_cell.length_a   1.000
_cell.length_b   1.000
_cell.length_c   1.000
_cell.angle_alpha   90.00
_cell.angle_beta   90.00
_cell.angle_gamma   90.00
#
_symmetry.space_group_name_H-M   'P 1'
#
loop_
_entity.id
_entity.type
_entity.pdbx_description
1 polymer ?
#
loop_
_entity_poly.entity_id
_entity_poly.type
_entity_poly.pdbx_seq_one_letter_code
_entity_poly.pdbx_strand_id
1 'polypeptide(L)'
;VSAEEKAMFPAYVNSLGLKDENGDPVDEIDWEKTRAVQIRSNYIYINLKGRDKYGIVEAKDKYDLEEQIISDLYSYRDKATGKRVGGIAMRNKDSVVLGLGGAECGDIIFTINEGFNRLHGDGLSTAEGYAQTSVTPVFLAAGEDIKEGKITDRVIRQVDVVPTIAEILDVRKPEQCEGAPVYQILKK
;
A
#
# COMPACT_ATOMS: atom_id res chain seq x y z
N VAL A 1 -15.04 -10.40 -9.50
CA VAL A 1 -15.67 -9.49 -8.51
C VAL A 1 -17.16 -9.79 -8.49
N SER A 2 -17.69 -10.21 -7.35
CA SER A 2 -19.13 -10.55 -7.22
C SER A 2 -20.01 -9.31 -7.40
N ALA A 3 -21.30 -9.51 -7.70
CA ALA A 3 -22.24 -8.38 -7.81
C ALA A 3 -22.35 -7.57 -6.50
N GLU A 4 -22.16 -8.23 -5.35
CA GLU A 4 -22.16 -7.58 -4.03
C GLU A 4 -20.88 -6.78 -3.79
N GLU A 5 -19.71 -7.28 -4.26
CA GLU A 5 -18.45 -6.53 -4.22
C GLU A 5 -18.48 -5.33 -5.15
N LYS A 6 -19.12 -5.45 -6.32
CA LYS A 6 -19.38 -4.31 -7.22
C LYS A 6 -20.32 -3.28 -6.59
N ALA A 7 -21.25 -3.67 -5.75
CA ALA A 7 -22.12 -2.75 -5.02
C ALA A 7 -21.39 -2.01 -3.88
N MET A 8 -20.43 -2.66 -3.25
CA MET A 8 -19.52 -1.99 -2.25
C MET A 8 -18.51 -1.04 -2.90
N PHE A 9 -18.13 -1.31 -4.16
CA PHE A 9 -17.22 -0.48 -4.94
C PHE A 9 -17.91 -0.04 -6.23
N PRO A 10 -18.84 0.91 -6.17
CA PRO A 10 -19.65 1.31 -7.33
C PRO A 10 -18.85 1.93 -8.50
N ALA A 11 -17.55 1.91 -8.39
CA ALA A 11 -16.62 2.54 -9.31
C ALA A 11 -16.41 1.82 -10.65
N TYR A 12 -16.85 0.57 -10.78
CA TYR A 12 -16.61 -0.21 -12.00
C TYR A 12 -17.94 -0.49 -12.71
N VAL A 13 -18.35 0.45 -13.51
CA VAL A 13 -19.51 0.28 -14.40
C VAL A 13 -19.01 0.42 -15.82
N ASN A 14 -19.24 -0.58 -16.67
CA ASN A 14 -19.10 -0.43 -18.12
C ASN A 14 -20.24 0.45 -18.64
N SER A 15 -20.28 1.68 -18.20
CA SER A 15 -21.32 2.65 -18.56
C SER A 15 -21.17 3.14 -19.99
N LEU A 16 -19.99 3.00 -20.59
CA LEU A 16 -19.68 3.49 -21.93
C LEU A 16 -19.76 2.40 -23.01
N GLY A 17 -19.98 1.14 -22.63
CA GLY A 17 -20.06 0.01 -23.56
C GLY A 17 -18.75 -0.23 -24.32
N LEU A 18 -17.63 0.19 -23.77
CA LEU A 18 -16.31 0.02 -24.37
C LEU A 18 -15.93 -1.46 -24.39
N LYS A 19 -15.19 -1.83 -25.41
CA LYS A 19 -14.67 -3.17 -25.60
C LYS A 19 -13.18 -3.08 -25.85
N ASP A 20 -12.43 -4.08 -25.37
CA ASP A 20 -11.01 -4.23 -25.67
C ASP A 20 -10.79 -4.72 -27.12
N GLU A 21 -9.53 -4.95 -27.47
CA GLU A 21 -9.13 -5.44 -28.78
C GLU A 21 -9.69 -6.85 -29.13
N ASN A 22 -10.13 -7.62 -28.12
CA ASN A 22 -10.73 -8.95 -28.28
C ASN A 22 -12.27 -8.86 -28.35
N GLY A 23 -12.84 -7.66 -28.13
CA GLY A 23 -14.28 -7.44 -28.11
C GLY A 23 -14.94 -7.69 -26.74
N ASP A 24 -14.14 -7.91 -25.68
CA ASP A 24 -14.63 -8.11 -24.33
C ASP A 24 -14.96 -6.77 -23.66
N PRO A 25 -16.00 -6.71 -22.79
CA PRO A 25 -16.35 -5.49 -22.09
C PRO A 25 -15.22 -4.99 -21.20
N VAL A 26 -14.82 -3.72 -21.36
CA VAL A 26 -13.86 -3.05 -20.48
C VAL A 26 -14.63 -2.36 -19.37
N ASP A 27 -14.29 -2.69 -18.11
CA ASP A 27 -14.84 -2.01 -16.94
C ASP A 27 -14.15 -0.64 -16.78
N GLU A 28 -14.92 0.42 -16.86
CA GLU A 28 -14.47 1.78 -16.64
C GLU A 28 -15.09 2.38 -15.37
N ILE A 29 -14.39 3.39 -14.82
CA ILE A 29 -14.89 4.12 -13.67
C ILE A 29 -15.95 5.13 -14.12
N ASP A 30 -17.16 5.01 -13.55
CA ASP A 30 -18.20 6.03 -13.68
C ASP A 30 -17.85 7.22 -12.75
N TRP A 31 -17.11 8.18 -13.29
CA TRP A 31 -16.64 9.34 -12.54
C TRP A 31 -17.75 10.25 -12.02
N GLU A 32 -18.92 10.25 -12.66
CA GLU A 32 -20.06 11.06 -12.22
C GLU A 32 -20.71 10.51 -10.93
N LYS A 33 -20.46 9.23 -10.61
CA LYS A 33 -20.99 8.58 -9.41
C LYS A 33 -19.92 8.16 -8.41
N THR A 34 -18.64 8.15 -8.83
CA THR A 34 -17.55 7.69 -8.01
C THR A 34 -17.07 8.79 -7.07
N ARG A 35 -17.36 8.65 -5.79
CA ARG A 35 -16.95 9.59 -4.75
C ARG A 35 -15.53 9.36 -4.25
N ALA A 36 -15.06 8.13 -4.32
CA ALA A 36 -13.70 7.73 -3.93
C ALA A 36 -13.23 6.56 -4.78
N VAL A 37 -11.92 6.48 -5.01
CA VAL A 37 -11.30 5.42 -5.78
C VAL A 37 -10.05 4.92 -5.10
N GLN A 38 -9.88 3.61 -5.07
CA GLN A 38 -8.64 3.02 -4.63
C GLN A 38 -7.68 2.93 -5.80
N ILE A 39 -6.56 3.61 -5.69
CA ILE A 39 -5.47 3.54 -6.66
C ILE A 39 -4.22 3.04 -5.94
N ARG A 40 -3.52 2.10 -6.57
CA ARG A 40 -2.38 1.41 -5.97
C ARG A 40 -2.75 0.62 -4.71
N SER A 41 -1.73 0.15 -4.01
CA SER A 41 -1.97 -0.90 -3.01
C SER A 41 -2.67 -0.43 -1.74
N ASN A 42 -2.45 0.79 -1.29
CA ASN A 42 -2.76 1.19 0.08
C ASN A 42 -3.43 2.55 0.19
N TYR A 43 -3.81 3.15 -0.94
CA TYR A 43 -4.34 4.50 -0.99
C TYR A 43 -5.75 4.55 -1.55
N ILE A 44 -6.60 5.35 -0.91
CA ILE A 44 -7.91 5.74 -1.41
C ILE A 44 -7.88 7.25 -1.64
N TYR A 45 -8.31 7.65 -2.82
CA TYR A 45 -8.41 9.04 -3.24
C TYR A 45 -9.88 9.45 -3.26
N ILE A 46 -10.19 10.54 -2.60
CA ILE A 46 -11.51 11.18 -2.72
C ILE A 46 -11.55 11.92 -4.05
N ASN A 47 -12.61 11.71 -4.82
CA ASN A 47 -12.83 12.42 -6.09
C ASN A 47 -13.29 13.86 -5.81
N LEU A 48 -12.32 14.71 -5.45
CA LEU A 48 -12.53 16.01 -4.84
C LEU A 48 -12.73 17.10 -5.91
N LYS A 49 -13.80 17.83 -5.80
CA LYS A 49 -14.10 18.96 -6.66
C LYS A 49 -13.06 20.07 -6.52
N GLY A 50 -12.59 20.56 -7.65
CA GLY A 50 -11.53 21.58 -7.70
C GLY A 50 -10.09 21.05 -7.63
N ARG A 51 -9.88 19.79 -7.19
CA ARG A 51 -8.59 19.09 -7.24
C ARG A 51 -8.55 18.11 -8.41
N ASP A 52 -9.56 17.27 -8.52
CA ASP A 52 -9.59 16.18 -9.47
C ASP A 52 -10.40 16.57 -10.72
N LYS A 53 -9.96 16.07 -11.89
CA LYS A 53 -10.56 16.43 -13.19
C LYS A 53 -12.07 16.17 -13.23
N TYR A 54 -12.50 15.12 -12.62
CA TYR A 54 -13.90 14.69 -12.56
C TYR A 54 -14.50 14.79 -11.14
N GLY A 55 -13.90 15.65 -10.32
CA GLY A 55 -14.27 15.77 -8.91
C GLY A 55 -15.74 16.11 -8.68
N ILE A 56 -16.39 15.33 -7.81
CA ILE A 56 -17.82 15.49 -7.46
C ILE A 56 -18.05 15.74 -5.97
N VAL A 57 -17.05 15.43 -5.12
CA VAL A 57 -17.16 15.63 -3.67
C VAL A 57 -16.77 17.05 -3.32
N GLU A 58 -17.66 17.77 -2.66
CA GLU A 58 -17.38 19.12 -2.17
C GLU A 58 -16.34 19.07 -1.02
N ALA A 59 -15.51 20.10 -0.92
CA ALA A 59 -14.48 20.17 0.12
C ALA A 59 -15.02 20.05 1.54
N LYS A 60 -16.22 20.60 1.80
CA LYS A 60 -16.91 20.53 3.10
C LYS A 60 -17.32 19.11 3.48
N ASP A 61 -17.60 18.25 2.50
CA ASP A 61 -18.10 16.89 2.71
C ASP A 61 -16.96 15.84 2.73
N LYS A 62 -15.73 16.29 2.45
CA LYS A 62 -14.54 15.41 2.38
C LYS A 62 -14.29 14.69 3.70
N TYR A 63 -14.31 15.41 4.81
CA TYR A 63 -14.01 14.85 6.12
C TYR A 63 -14.99 13.75 6.52
N ASP A 64 -16.27 13.98 6.35
CA ASP A 64 -17.32 13.01 6.68
C ASP A 64 -17.23 11.76 5.80
N LEU A 65 -16.90 11.94 4.52
CA LEU A 65 -16.68 10.80 3.62
C LEU A 65 -15.44 9.98 4.01
N GLU A 66 -14.34 10.64 4.40
CA GLU A 66 -13.17 9.95 4.91
C GLU A 66 -13.49 9.13 6.16
N GLU A 67 -14.22 9.70 7.12
CA GLU A 67 -14.68 8.99 8.33
C GLU A 67 -15.54 7.77 7.99
N GLN A 68 -16.47 7.92 7.05
CA GLN A 68 -17.32 6.82 6.61
C GLN A 68 -16.46 5.70 6.03
N ILE A 69 -15.54 6.00 5.11
CA ILE A 69 -14.68 4.99 4.47
C ILE A 69 -13.79 4.31 5.51
N ILE A 70 -13.19 5.06 6.43
CA ILE A 70 -12.35 4.51 7.50
C ILE A 70 -13.18 3.55 8.38
N SER A 71 -14.39 3.94 8.76
CA SER A 71 -15.31 3.10 9.54
C SER A 71 -15.69 1.82 8.80
N ASP A 72 -15.96 1.91 7.51
CA ASP A 72 -16.28 0.77 6.65
C ASP A 72 -15.11 -0.20 6.55
N LEU A 73 -13.88 0.31 6.37
CA LEU A 73 -12.66 -0.50 6.35
C LEU A 73 -12.45 -1.26 7.67
N TYR A 74 -12.69 -0.62 8.81
CA TYR A 74 -12.60 -1.28 10.11
C TYR A 74 -13.71 -2.29 10.37
N SER A 75 -14.88 -2.06 9.80
CA SER A 75 -16.05 -2.94 9.97
C SER A 75 -16.05 -4.13 9.02
N TYR A 76 -15.32 -4.04 7.92
CA TYR A 76 -15.33 -5.06 6.88
C TYR A 76 -14.74 -6.37 7.37
N ARG A 77 -15.52 -7.44 7.18
CA ARG A 77 -15.15 -8.81 7.55
C ARG A 77 -15.27 -9.73 6.36
N ASP A 78 -14.31 -10.64 6.26
CA ASP A 78 -14.39 -11.75 5.32
C ASP A 78 -15.60 -12.64 5.64
N LYS A 79 -16.45 -12.87 4.65
CA LYS A 79 -17.69 -13.63 4.82
C LYS A 79 -17.47 -15.10 5.17
N ALA A 80 -16.38 -15.69 4.69
CA ALA A 80 -16.09 -17.10 4.91
C ALA A 80 -15.55 -17.36 6.32
N THR A 81 -14.72 -16.46 6.84
CA THR A 81 -14.01 -16.67 8.11
C THR A 81 -14.51 -15.78 9.24
N GLY A 82 -15.27 -14.74 8.97
CA GLY A 82 -15.69 -13.71 9.93
C GLY A 82 -14.53 -12.81 10.42
N LYS A 83 -13.31 -13.03 9.95
CA LYS A 83 -12.13 -12.23 10.32
C LYS A 83 -12.21 -10.83 9.75
N ARG A 84 -11.74 -9.84 10.51
CA ARG A 84 -11.63 -8.46 10.03
C ARG A 84 -10.52 -8.35 8.99
N VAL A 85 -10.84 -7.81 7.83
CA VAL A 85 -9.90 -7.65 6.71
C VAL A 85 -9.05 -6.39 6.86
N GLY A 86 -9.67 -5.26 7.23
CA GLY A 86 -8.96 -4.00 7.45
C GLY A 86 -8.01 -4.06 8.65
N GLY A 87 -6.77 -3.68 8.45
CA GLY A 87 -5.77 -3.50 9.49
C GLY A 87 -5.85 -2.11 10.11
N ILE A 88 -4.96 -1.21 9.68
CA ILE A 88 -4.96 0.20 10.02
C ILE A 88 -5.60 0.98 8.86
N ALA A 89 -6.43 1.95 9.19
CA ALA A 89 -6.92 2.93 8.22
C ALA A 89 -6.87 4.33 8.87
N MET A 90 -6.31 5.29 8.15
CA MET A 90 -6.15 6.66 8.66
C MET A 90 -6.08 7.67 7.52
N ARG A 91 -6.34 8.92 7.84
CA ARG A 91 -6.14 10.02 6.89
C ARG A 91 -4.67 10.20 6.54
N ASN A 92 -4.43 10.71 5.35
CA ASN A 92 -3.09 11.07 4.88
C ASN A 92 -2.33 11.94 5.90
N LYS A 93 -2.96 13.00 6.42
CA LYS A 93 -2.33 13.91 7.38
C LYS A 93 -1.87 13.24 8.67
N ASP A 94 -2.53 12.15 9.07
CA ASP A 94 -2.25 11.43 10.32
C ASP A 94 -1.21 10.32 10.11
N SER A 95 -0.99 9.91 8.85
CA SER A 95 -0.10 8.81 8.49
C SER A 95 1.39 9.15 8.63
N VAL A 96 1.71 10.40 8.86
CA VAL A 96 3.10 10.85 9.13
C VAL A 96 3.73 10.12 10.32
N VAL A 97 2.94 9.68 11.29
CA VAL A 97 3.42 8.87 12.43
C VAL A 97 3.98 7.52 12.01
N LEU A 98 3.63 7.05 10.82
CA LEU A 98 4.16 5.82 10.20
C LEU A 98 5.24 6.11 9.14
N GLY A 99 5.65 7.36 8.98
CA GLY A 99 6.55 7.78 7.91
C GLY A 99 5.90 7.74 6.52
N LEU A 100 4.57 7.82 6.45
CA LEU A 100 3.77 7.78 5.24
C LEU A 100 3.06 9.13 5.02
N GLY A 101 2.35 9.25 3.91
CA GLY A 101 1.60 10.46 3.58
C GLY A 101 2.37 11.40 2.66
N GLY A 102 1.82 12.58 2.46
CA GLY A 102 2.35 13.62 1.57
C GLY A 102 1.37 14.03 0.49
N ALA A 103 1.73 15.07 -0.29
CA ALA A 103 0.84 15.68 -1.26
C ALA A 103 0.43 14.74 -2.41
N GLU A 104 1.31 13.82 -2.78
CA GLU A 104 1.11 12.87 -3.87
C GLU A 104 0.45 11.54 -3.42
N CYS A 105 0.19 11.39 -2.13
CA CYS A 105 -0.45 10.22 -1.56
C CYS A 105 -1.97 10.36 -1.51
N GLY A 106 -2.69 9.23 -1.47
CA GLY A 106 -4.15 9.23 -1.32
C GLY A 106 -4.64 9.93 -0.05
N ASP A 107 -5.91 10.27 -0.03
CA ASP A 107 -6.54 10.93 1.12
C ASP A 107 -6.63 10.02 2.34
N ILE A 108 -6.79 8.72 2.11
CA ILE A 108 -6.80 7.67 3.13
C ILE A 108 -5.73 6.65 2.82
N ILE A 109 -4.98 6.26 3.84
CA ILE A 109 -4.00 5.19 3.80
C ILE A 109 -4.54 4.04 4.63
N PHE A 110 -4.45 2.82 4.09
CA PHE A 110 -4.90 1.64 4.83
C PHE A 110 -3.98 0.43 4.61
N THR A 111 -4.04 -0.48 5.55
CA THR A 111 -3.41 -1.80 5.47
C THR A 111 -4.46 -2.89 5.59
N ILE A 112 -4.10 -4.10 5.23
CA ILE A 112 -4.91 -5.29 5.49
C ILE A 112 -4.28 -6.11 6.60
N ASN A 113 -5.11 -6.86 7.32
CA ASN A 113 -4.67 -7.73 8.40
C ASN A 113 -3.96 -8.98 7.86
N GLU A 114 -3.21 -9.62 8.76
CA GLU A 114 -2.60 -10.91 8.51
C GLU A 114 -3.63 -11.96 8.06
N GLY A 115 -3.21 -12.84 7.18
CA GLY A 115 -4.05 -13.88 6.62
C GLY A 115 -4.83 -13.47 5.37
N PHE A 116 -4.73 -12.19 4.96
CA PHE A 116 -5.32 -11.70 3.72
C PHE A 116 -4.24 -11.26 2.75
N ASN A 117 -4.34 -11.74 1.51
CA ASN A 117 -3.45 -11.29 0.46
C ASN A 117 -4.06 -10.10 -0.28
N ARG A 118 -3.24 -9.14 -0.56
CA ARG A 118 -3.56 -8.09 -1.48
C ARG A 118 -2.72 -8.26 -2.74
N LEU A 119 -3.39 -8.48 -3.84
CA LEU A 119 -2.85 -8.66 -5.19
C LEU A 119 -1.44 -8.09 -5.41
N HIS A 120 -0.46 -8.96 -5.37
CA HIS A 120 0.87 -8.70 -5.85
C HIS A 120 1.39 -9.91 -6.64
N GLY A 121 0.59 -10.38 -7.60
CA GLY A 121 0.86 -11.59 -8.37
C GLY A 121 0.60 -12.87 -7.56
N ASP A 122 1.12 -13.98 -8.03
CA ASP A 122 0.92 -15.32 -7.47
C ASP A 122 1.78 -15.61 -6.22
N GLY A 123 2.26 -14.58 -5.55
CA GLY A 123 3.11 -14.71 -4.36
C GLY A 123 2.36 -15.17 -3.12
N LEU A 124 2.98 -16.02 -2.33
CA LEU A 124 2.55 -16.48 -1.01
C LEU A 124 2.62 -15.36 0.05
N SER A 125 2.10 -14.19 -0.16
CA SER A 125 2.39 -13.08 0.76
C SER A 125 1.57 -13.21 1.97
N THR A 126 0.69 -13.42 2.49
CA THR A 126 -0.04 -13.37 3.77
C THR A 126 -0.94 -14.57 4.01
N ALA A 127 -0.55 -15.75 3.51
CA ALA A 127 -1.28 -16.98 3.79
C ALA A 127 -1.25 -17.30 5.28
N GLU A 128 -2.29 -17.95 5.77
CA GLU A 128 -2.35 -18.42 7.15
C GLU A 128 -1.14 -19.31 7.48
N GLY A 129 -0.47 -19.06 8.57
CA GLY A 129 0.80 -19.71 8.94
C GLY A 129 2.06 -19.00 8.46
N TYR A 130 1.95 -18.00 7.60
CA TYR A 130 3.04 -17.15 7.14
C TYR A 130 2.85 -15.69 7.59
N ALA A 131 2.31 -15.53 8.79
CA ALA A 131 2.14 -14.24 9.42
C ALA A 131 3.44 -13.42 9.38
N GLN A 132 3.32 -12.11 9.14
CA GLN A 132 4.44 -11.16 9.08
C GLN A 132 5.39 -11.30 7.88
N THR A 133 5.18 -12.20 6.93
CA THR A 133 6.06 -12.35 5.76
C THR A 133 6.13 -11.07 4.90
N SER A 134 5.08 -10.27 4.89
CA SER A 134 5.04 -9.00 4.16
C SER A 134 5.77 -7.84 4.86
N VAL A 135 5.98 -7.92 6.18
CA VAL A 135 6.61 -6.86 7.00
C VAL A 135 8.00 -7.24 7.50
N THR A 136 8.34 -8.52 7.44
CA THR A 136 9.66 -9.05 7.83
C THR A 136 10.29 -9.84 6.69
N PRO A 137 10.62 -9.18 5.56
CA PRO A 137 11.28 -9.84 4.44
C PRO A 137 12.68 -10.32 4.82
N VAL A 138 13.17 -11.34 4.14
CA VAL A 138 14.54 -11.79 4.30
C VAL A 138 15.52 -10.75 3.70
N PHE A 139 16.62 -10.51 4.41
CA PHE A 139 17.76 -9.75 3.91
C PHE A 139 18.95 -10.70 3.69
N LEU A 140 19.45 -10.76 2.46
CA LEU A 140 20.61 -11.54 2.08
C LEU A 140 21.62 -10.62 1.40
N ALA A 141 22.88 -10.74 1.77
CA ALA A 141 23.96 -9.99 1.14
C ALA A 141 25.16 -10.90 0.92
N ALA A 142 25.81 -10.76 -0.24
CA ALA A 142 27.03 -11.45 -0.59
C ALA A 142 27.95 -10.54 -1.43
N GLY A 143 29.23 -10.66 -1.29
CA GLY A 143 30.22 -9.87 -2.01
C GLY A 143 31.59 -9.89 -1.34
N GLU A 144 32.57 -9.26 -1.98
CA GLU A 144 33.95 -9.22 -1.50
C GLU A 144 34.06 -8.62 -0.11
N ASP A 145 33.33 -7.53 0.16
CA ASP A 145 33.34 -6.80 1.44
C ASP A 145 32.34 -7.35 2.47
N ILE A 146 31.61 -8.41 2.14
CA ILE A 146 30.61 -9.02 3.02
C ILE A 146 31.22 -10.23 3.74
N LYS A 147 30.96 -10.32 5.04
CA LYS A 147 31.39 -11.48 5.86
C LYS A 147 30.61 -12.72 5.44
N GLU A 148 31.33 -13.80 5.18
CA GLU A 148 30.75 -15.09 4.84
C GLU A 148 30.15 -15.78 6.08
N GLY A 149 29.02 -16.48 5.89
CA GLY A 149 28.36 -17.27 6.93
C GLY A 149 27.87 -16.45 8.13
N LYS A 150 27.80 -15.12 8.03
CA LYS A 150 27.34 -14.26 9.11
C LYS A 150 25.80 -14.23 9.16
N ILE A 151 25.27 -14.56 10.32
CA ILE A 151 23.88 -14.28 10.70
C ILE A 151 23.90 -13.12 11.67
N THR A 152 23.02 -12.16 11.50
CA THR A 152 22.88 -11.01 12.41
C THR A 152 21.49 -10.98 13.02
N ASP A 153 21.43 -10.74 14.35
CA ASP A 153 20.19 -10.59 15.11
C ASP A 153 19.67 -9.13 15.08
N ARG A 154 20.43 -8.23 14.46
CA ARG A 154 20.00 -6.84 14.29
C ARG A 154 18.76 -6.80 13.39
N VAL A 155 17.73 -6.07 13.80
CA VAL A 155 16.65 -5.67 12.91
C VAL A 155 17.21 -4.73 11.84
N ILE A 156 17.18 -5.16 10.58
CA ILE A 156 17.61 -4.38 9.42
C ILE A 156 16.35 -3.80 8.78
N ARG A 157 16.33 -2.49 8.65
CA ARG A 157 15.24 -1.80 7.98
C ARG A 157 15.59 -1.59 6.50
N GLN A 158 14.58 -1.49 5.64
CA GLN A 158 14.79 -1.24 4.21
C GLN A 158 15.63 0.03 3.97
N VAL A 159 15.46 1.06 4.79
CA VAL A 159 16.23 2.31 4.72
C VAL A 159 17.72 2.13 5.05
N ASP A 160 18.13 1.02 5.65
CA ASP A 160 19.52 0.71 5.99
C ASP A 160 20.30 0.16 4.78
N VAL A 161 19.65 -0.23 3.70
CA VAL A 161 20.28 -0.84 2.50
C VAL A 161 21.15 0.19 1.77
N VAL A 162 20.61 1.36 1.47
CA VAL A 162 21.34 2.41 0.73
C VAL A 162 22.58 2.89 1.46
N PRO A 163 22.55 3.23 2.77
CA PRO A 163 23.77 3.62 3.47
C PRO A 163 24.78 2.46 3.58
N THR A 164 24.33 1.21 3.61
CA THR A 164 25.24 0.05 3.59
C THR A 164 25.97 -0.06 2.24
N ILE A 165 25.27 0.16 1.14
CA ILE A 165 25.88 0.20 -0.20
C ILE A 165 26.86 1.36 -0.31
N ALA A 166 26.50 2.55 0.17
CA ALA A 166 27.38 3.72 0.15
C ALA A 166 28.68 3.48 0.95
N GLU A 167 28.59 2.79 2.10
CA GLU A 167 29.74 2.40 2.90
C GLU A 167 30.66 1.39 2.18
N ILE A 168 30.08 0.41 1.48
CA ILE A 168 30.84 -0.57 0.68
C ILE A 168 31.60 0.13 -0.45
N LEU A 169 30.93 1.04 -1.16
CA LEU A 169 31.47 1.74 -2.31
C LEU A 169 32.37 2.93 -1.93
N ASP A 170 32.54 3.22 -0.64
CA ASP A 170 33.28 4.39 -0.13
C ASP A 170 32.81 5.72 -0.77
N VAL A 171 31.47 5.86 -0.89
CA VAL A 171 30.87 7.07 -1.44
C VAL A 171 30.00 7.77 -0.38
N ARG A 172 29.80 9.07 -0.59
CA ARG A 172 28.93 9.86 0.30
C ARG A 172 27.49 9.31 0.27
N LYS A 173 26.91 9.13 1.43
CA LYS A 173 25.47 8.81 1.55
C LYS A 173 24.61 9.90 0.91
N PRO A 174 23.50 9.54 0.26
CA PRO A 174 22.50 10.51 -0.16
C PRO A 174 22.05 11.38 1.02
N GLU A 175 21.82 12.65 0.78
CA GLU A 175 21.47 13.62 1.83
C GLU A 175 20.19 13.25 2.59
N GLN A 176 19.20 12.69 1.87
CA GLN A 176 17.92 12.26 2.42
C GLN A 176 17.92 10.83 3.00
N CYS A 177 19.10 10.23 3.18
CA CYS A 177 19.21 8.87 3.69
C CYS A 177 19.08 8.83 5.22
N GLU A 178 18.00 8.25 5.72
CA GLU A 178 17.69 8.17 7.15
C GLU A 178 18.25 6.90 7.83
N GLY A 179 18.64 5.90 7.06
CA GLY A 179 19.16 4.64 7.58
C GLY A 179 20.61 4.70 8.05
N ALA A 180 21.08 3.62 8.62
CA ALA A 180 22.47 3.43 9.06
C ALA A 180 23.07 2.18 8.41
N PRO A 181 24.38 2.20 8.06
CA PRO A 181 25.05 1.03 7.51
C PRO A 181 24.95 -0.19 8.42
N VAL A 182 24.81 -1.36 7.84
CA VAL A 182 24.79 -2.63 8.57
C VAL A 182 26.22 -3.12 8.78
N TYR A 183 26.98 -2.44 9.62
CA TYR A 183 28.40 -2.74 9.85
C TYR A 183 28.68 -4.18 10.29
N GLN A 184 27.68 -4.85 10.90
CA GLN A 184 27.83 -6.22 11.39
C GLN A 184 28.15 -7.23 10.29
N ILE A 185 27.73 -6.95 9.05
CA ILE A 185 27.94 -7.82 7.88
C ILE A 185 29.19 -7.44 7.09
N LEU A 186 29.81 -6.30 7.34
CA LEU A 186 30.96 -5.81 6.60
C LEU A 186 32.27 -6.39 7.14
N LYS A 187 33.23 -6.65 6.25
CA LYS A 187 34.58 -7.13 6.60
C LYS A 187 35.49 -6.05 7.18
N LYS A 188 35.10 -4.77 7.01
CA LYS A 188 35.84 -3.62 7.56
C LYS A 188 35.73 -3.53 9.08
#